data_5517d70d2f1c3ca7c6f63b69a602729b
#
_entry.id   5517d70d2f1c3ca7c6f63b69a602729b
#
_cell.length_a   1.000
_cell.length_b   1.000
_cell.length_c   1.000
_cell.angle_alpha   90.00
_cell.angle_beta   90.00
_cell.angle_gamma   90.00
#
_symmetry.space_group_name_H-M   'P 1'
#
loop_
_entity.id
_entity.type
_entity.pdbx_description
1 polymer ?
#
loop_
_entity_poly.entity_id
_entity_poly.type
_entity_poly.pdbx_seq_one_letter_code
_entity_poly.pdbx_strand_id
1 'polypeptide(L)'
;GIITGDKITEHHADYFSSAFLVPRVSFVNEFPKMRGSHLDWNALINFKERWKISLRMCIYRATVLGLITPQQMRTGFIHLNKRGTIKGEMGDELIPEEKPRLLSCAVELLDISSWKQILDMSGVRERFVSKMFGIRRTHDDISSNIVPLYRYKDFG
;
A
#
# COMPACT_ATOMS: atom_id res chain seq x y z
N GLY A 1 12.75 26.74 7.64
CA GLY A 1 11.40 26.20 7.58
C GLY A 1 11.27 25.33 6.35
N ILE A 2 10.86 24.09 6.52
CA ILE A 2 10.53 23.20 5.42
C ILE A 2 9.28 23.79 4.77
N ILE A 3 9.41 24.32 3.56
CA ILE A 3 8.26 24.76 2.76
C ILE A 3 7.60 23.48 2.23
N THR A 4 6.66 22.96 3.00
CA THR A 4 5.79 21.87 2.56
C THR A 4 4.82 22.44 1.51
N GLY A 5 4.82 21.87 0.30
CA GLY A 5 3.85 22.21 -0.75
C GLY A 5 4.38 22.95 -1.96
N ASP A 6 5.70 22.98 -2.16
CA ASP A 6 6.25 23.45 -3.43
C ASP A 6 6.00 22.40 -4.52
N LYS A 7 5.46 22.85 -5.67
CA LYS A 7 5.17 21.98 -6.84
C LYS A 7 6.37 21.16 -7.31
N ILE A 8 7.58 21.68 -7.15
CA ILE A 8 8.82 21.00 -7.52
C ILE A 8 9.06 19.84 -6.57
N THR A 9 8.90 20.05 -5.27
CA THR A 9 9.07 19.02 -4.24
C THR A 9 8.02 17.91 -4.39
N GLU A 10 6.76 18.26 -4.65
CA GLU A 10 5.69 17.28 -4.92
C GLU A 10 6.00 16.47 -6.19
N HIS A 11 6.43 17.13 -7.26
CA HIS A 11 6.81 16.43 -8.49
C HIS A 11 7.98 15.44 -8.29
N HIS A 12 8.99 15.83 -7.51
CA HIS A 12 10.10 14.93 -7.17
C HIS A 12 9.64 13.76 -6.30
N ALA A 13 8.73 13.99 -5.35
CA ALA A 13 8.15 12.94 -4.52
C ALA A 13 7.33 11.94 -5.35
N ASP A 14 6.51 12.43 -6.27
CA ASP A 14 5.73 11.59 -7.21
C ASP A 14 6.63 10.78 -8.12
N TYR A 15 7.69 11.41 -8.65
CA TYR A 15 8.67 10.74 -9.48
C TYR A 15 9.38 9.63 -8.71
N PHE A 16 9.88 9.93 -7.52
CA PHE A 16 10.56 8.97 -6.65
C PHE A 16 9.64 7.81 -6.27
N SER A 17 8.45 8.10 -5.75
CA SER A 17 7.49 7.07 -5.32
C SER A 17 7.10 6.16 -6.48
N SER A 18 6.84 6.73 -7.64
CA SER A 18 6.52 5.95 -8.84
C SER A 18 7.69 5.08 -9.33
N ALA A 19 8.93 5.56 -9.20
CA ALA A 19 10.11 4.79 -9.58
C ALA A 19 10.42 3.67 -8.58
N PHE A 20 10.20 3.93 -7.29
CA PHE A 20 10.41 2.98 -6.21
C PHE A 20 9.39 1.85 -6.22
N LEU A 21 8.10 2.19 -6.26
CA LEU A 21 7.03 1.19 -6.22
C LEU A 21 6.94 0.37 -7.52
N VAL A 22 7.28 0.98 -8.66
CA VAL A 22 7.18 0.33 -9.96
C VAL A 22 8.43 0.57 -10.79
N PRO A 23 9.45 -0.29 -10.66
CA PRO A 23 10.71 -0.18 -11.38
C PRO A 23 10.49 -0.15 -12.90
N ARG A 24 11.29 0.68 -13.61
CA ARG A 24 11.13 0.94 -15.04
C ARG A 24 11.03 -0.32 -15.88
N VAL A 25 11.95 -1.25 -15.68
CA VAL A 25 12.06 -2.47 -16.53
C VAL A 25 10.80 -3.31 -16.42
N SER A 26 10.38 -3.60 -15.18
CA SER A 26 9.18 -4.40 -14.94
C SER A 26 7.92 -3.69 -15.43
N PHE A 27 7.82 -2.37 -15.19
CA PHE A 27 6.68 -1.59 -15.66
C PHE A 27 6.55 -1.63 -17.18
N VAL A 28 7.62 -1.35 -17.92
CA VAL A 28 7.60 -1.32 -19.39
C VAL A 28 7.25 -2.69 -19.98
N ASN A 29 7.76 -3.77 -19.38
CA ASN A 29 7.50 -5.12 -19.85
C ASN A 29 6.06 -5.58 -19.61
N GLU A 30 5.46 -5.15 -18.52
CA GLU A 30 4.14 -5.61 -18.10
C GLU A 30 3.01 -4.62 -18.42
N PHE A 31 3.34 -3.35 -18.70
CA PHE A 31 2.33 -2.33 -19.00
C PHE A 31 1.48 -2.72 -20.22
N PRO A 32 0.15 -2.63 -20.14
CA PRO A 32 -0.72 -3.01 -21.23
C PRO A 32 -0.41 -2.26 -22.52
N LYS A 33 -0.28 -2.97 -23.62
CA LYS A 33 -0.06 -2.34 -24.94
C LYS A 33 -1.33 -1.60 -25.35
N MET A 34 -1.26 -0.28 -25.36
CA MET A 34 -2.36 0.57 -25.80
C MET A 34 -2.54 0.47 -27.31
N ARG A 35 -3.77 0.19 -27.74
CA ARG A 35 -4.13 0.19 -29.17
C ARG A 35 -4.92 1.46 -29.49
N GLY A 36 -4.38 2.28 -30.38
CA GLY A 36 -4.99 3.54 -30.79
C GLY A 36 -4.91 4.65 -29.73
N SER A 37 -5.87 5.57 -29.75
CA SER A 37 -5.89 6.76 -28.89
C SER A 37 -6.53 6.56 -27.52
N HIS A 38 -7.20 5.45 -27.29
CA HIS A 38 -7.95 5.19 -26.07
C HIS A 38 -7.17 4.31 -25.08
N LEU A 39 -7.36 4.59 -23.79
CA LEU A 39 -6.85 3.75 -22.72
C LEU A 39 -7.75 2.51 -22.54
N ASP A 40 -7.14 1.33 -22.46
CA ASP A 40 -7.86 0.12 -22.10
C ASP A 40 -8.01 0.04 -20.58
N TRP A 41 -9.19 0.41 -20.10
CA TRP A 41 -9.48 0.48 -18.66
C TRP A 41 -9.45 -0.88 -17.98
N ASN A 42 -9.90 -1.94 -18.65
CA ASN A 42 -9.89 -3.27 -18.07
C ASN A 42 -8.43 -3.77 -17.88
N ALA A 43 -7.60 -3.55 -18.88
CA ALA A 43 -6.19 -3.89 -18.79
C ALA A 43 -5.46 -3.06 -17.71
N LEU A 44 -5.81 -1.78 -17.56
CA LEU A 44 -5.26 -0.92 -16.50
C LEU A 44 -5.72 -1.32 -15.10
N ILE A 45 -6.97 -1.76 -14.93
CA ILE A 45 -7.49 -2.28 -13.65
C ILE A 45 -6.74 -3.56 -13.25
N ASN A 46 -6.57 -4.50 -14.17
CA ASN A 46 -5.80 -5.71 -13.91
C ASN A 46 -4.33 -5.38 -13.56
N PHE A 47 -3.74 -4.40 -14.23
CA PHE A 47 -2.40 -3.92 -13.93
C PHE A 47 -2.32 -3.29 -12.53
N LYS A 48 -3.29 -2.44 -12.18
CA LYS A 48 -3.44 -1.86 -10.85
C LYS A 48 -3.54 -2.94 -9.77
N GLU A 49 -4.39 -3.95 -9.97
CA GLU A 49 -4.55 -5.06 -9.04
C GLU A 49 -3.24 -5.81 -8.82
N ARG A 50 -2.51 -6.10 -9.89
CA ARG A 50 -1.23 -6.80 -9.83
C ARG A 50 -0.16 -6.00 -9.05
N TRP A 51 -0.04 -4.70 -9.35
CA TRP A 51 1.01 -3.84 -8.80
C TRP A 51 0.60 -3.13 -7.51
N LYS A 52 -0.66 -3.23 -7.10
CA LYS A 52 -1.22 -2.57 -5.91
C LYS A 52 -1.00 -1.05 -5.89
N ILE A 53 -1.09 -0.42 -7.05
CA ILE A 53 -0.90 1.01 -7.25
C ILE A 53 -2.16 1.67 -7.81
N SER A 54 -2.31 2.99 -7.65
CA SER A 54 -3.47 3.70 -8.19
C SER A 54 -3.46 3.79 -9.72
N LEU A 55 -4.64 3.90 -10.33
CA LEU A 55 -4.75 4.15 -11.79
C LEU A 55 -4.11 5.48 -12.18
N ARG A 56 -4.18 6.48 -11.31
CA ARG A 56 -3.48 7.76 -11.52
C ARG A 56 -1.98 7.56 -11.63
N MET A 57 -1.41 6.77 -10.73
CA MET A 57 0.01 6.45 -10.75
C MET A 57 0.39 5.64 -11.99
N CYS A 58 -0.44 4.66 -12.40
CA CYS A 58 -0.23 3.92 -13.65
C CYS A 58 -0.13 4.87 -14.86
N ILE A 59 -1.10 5.77 -15.01
CA ILE A 59 -1.16 6.72 -16.12
C ILE A 59 0.02 7.70 -16.07
N TYR A 60 0.31 8.25 -14.90
CA TYR A 60 1.44 9.17 -14.71
C TYR A 60 2.77 8.49 -15.10
N ARG A 61 3.04 7.32 -14.52
CA ARG A 61 4.27 6.56 -14.78
C ARG A 61 4.41 6.17 -16.25
N ALA A 62 3.33 5.73 -16.89
CA ALA A 62 3.31 5.40 -18.32
C ALA A 62 3.65 6.61 -19.18
N THR A 63 3.19 7.80 -18.81
CA THR A 63 3.54 9.04 -19.51
C THR A 63 5.01 9.39 -19.34
N VAL A 64 5.53 9.33 -18.12
CA VAL A 64 6.96 9.60 -17.82
C VAL A 64 7.88 8.65 -18.59
N LEU A 65 7.46 7.40 -18.78
CA LEU A 65 8.21 6.39 -19.52
C LEU A 65 7.95 6.41 -21.03
N GLY A 66 7.09 7.31 -21.53
CA GLY A 66 6.78 7.43 -22.96
C GLY A 66 5.93 6.29 -23.54
N LEU A 67 5.23 5.54 -22.68
CA LEU A 67 4.36 4.43 -23.10
C LEU A 67 2.97 4.91 -23.57
N ILE A 68 2.56 6.06 -23.08
CA ILE A 68 1.35 6.77 -23.51
C ILE A 68 1.66 8.24 -23.81
N THR A 69 0.84 8.86 -24.63
CA THR A 69 1.00 10.26 -25.01
C THR A 69 0.44 11.20 -23.92
N PRO A 70 0.88 12.47 -23.86
CA PRO A 70 0.29 13.48 -22.98
C PRO A 70 -1.22 13.67 -23.19
N GLN A 71 -1.70 13.48 -24.41
CA GLN A 71 -3.13 13.53 -24.73
C GLN A 71 -3.90 12.36 -24.09
N GLN A 72 -3.37 11.15 -24.16
CA GLN A 72 -3.96 9.98 -23.49
C GLN A 72 -3.96 10.16 -21.97
N MET A 73 -2.88 10.69 -21.38
CA MET A 73 -2.81 11.05 -19.96
C MET A 73 -3.91 12.01 -19.56
N ARG A 74 -4.07 13.13 -20.31
CA ARG A 74 -5.10 14.14 -20.04
C ARG A 74 -6.50 13.53 -20.09
N THR A 75 -6.78 12.74 -21.12
CA THR A 75 -8.07 12.05 -21.28
C THR A 75 -8.31 11.07 -20.14
N GLY A 76 -7.28 10.34 -19.73
CA GLY A 76 -7.32 9.41 -18.60
C GLY A 76 -7.67 10.10 -17.28
N PHE A 77 -7.03 11.22 -16.97
CA PHE A 77 -7.32 11.98 -15.76
C PHE A 77 -8.72 12.60 -15.76
N ILE A 78 -9.18 13.11 -16.92
CA ILE A 78 -10.56 13.58 -17.05
C ILE A 78 -11.56 12.45 -16.78
N HIS A 79 -11.31 11.26 -17.30
CA HIS A 79 -12.17 10.10 -17.08
C HIS A 79 -12.20 9.69 -15.60
N LEU A 80 -11.04 9.62 -14.93
CA LEU A 80 -10.97 9.32 -13.52
C LEU A 80 -11.70 10.37 -12.66
N ASN A 81 -11.55 11.65 -12.99
CA ASN A 81 -12.22 12.73 -12.26
C ASN A 81 -13.74 12.70 -12.42
N LYS A 82 -14.26 12.37 -13.61
CA LYS A 82 -15.71 12.29 -13.87
C LYS A 82 -16.40 11.16 -13.10
N ARG A 83 -15.69 10.06 -12.83
CA ARG A 83 -16.25 8.91 -12.11
C ARG A 83 -16.23 9.04 -10.59
N GLY A 84 -15.66 10.12 -10.08
CA GLY A 84 -15.77 10.56 -8.69
C GLY A 84 -14.80 9.85 -7.74
N THR A 85 -14.00 10.65 -7.07
CA THR A 85 -13.03 10.23 -6.05
C THR A 85 -13.65 9.94 -4.68
N ILE A 86 -14.95 10.19 -4.51
CA ILE A 86 -15.64 10.05 -3.20
C ILE A 86 -15.73 8.57 -2.75
N LYS A 87 -15.72 7.65 -3.71
CA LYS A 87 -15.80 6.19 -3.45
C LYS A 87 -14.51 5.43 -3.79
N GLY A 88 -13.40 6.12 -4.00
CA GLY A 88 -12.16 5.49 -4.47
C GLY A 88 -12.09 5.40 -6.01
N GLU A 89 -11.00 4.79 -6.50
CA GLU A 89 -10.80 4.52 -7.91
C GLU A 89 -11.43 3.17 -8.33
N MET A 90 -11.67 3.00 -9.62
CA MET A 90 -12.08 1.71 -10.17
C MET A 90 -11.04 0.62 -9.80
N GLY A 91 -11.52 -0.53 -9.31
CA GLY A 91 -10.68 -1.66 -8.92
C GLY A 91 -10.06 -1.55 -7.52
N ASP A 92 -10.40 -0.52 -6.70
CA ASP A 92 -9.95 -0.45 -5.31
C ASP A 92 -10.50 -1.62 -4.48
N GLU A 93 -11.71 -2.08 -4.81
CA GLU A 93 -12.33 -3.24 -4.19
C GLU A 93 -11.56 -4.55 -4.39
N LEU A 94 -10.68 -4.61 -5.40
CA LEU A 94 -9.82 -5.76 -5.67
C LEU A 94 -8.51 -5.72 -4.87
N ILE A 95 -8.22 -4.59 -4.23
CA ILE A 95 -6.99 -4.39 -3.48
C ILE A 95 -7.34 -4.36 -1.99
N PRO A 96 -7.04 -5.43 -1.25
CA PRO A 96 -7.27 -5.43 0.19
C PRO A 96 -6.39 -4.38 0.88
N GLU A 97 -6.96 -3.74 1.89
CA GLU A 97 -6.22 -2.80 2.73
C GLU A 97 -5.04 -3.51 3.41
N GLU A 98 -3.85 -2.96 3.25
CA GLU A 98 -2.67 -3.46 3.95
C GLU A 98 -2.77 -3.10 5.44
N LYS A 99 -2.72 -4.13 6.29
CA LYS A 99 -2.68 -3.96 7.74
C LYS A 99 -1.30 -4.33 8.26
N PRO A 100 -0.73 -3.58 9.20
CA PRO A 100 0.57 -3.88 9.80
C PRO A 100 0.46 -5.16 10.65
N ARG A 101 0.71 -6.32 10.04
CA ARG A 101 0.57 -7.64 10.68
C ARG A 101 1.78 -8.03 11.52
N LEU A 102 2.98 -7.60 11.13
CA LEU A 102 4.21 -7.99 11.78
C LEU A 102 4.23 -7.60 13.27
N LEU A 103 3.84 -6.36 13.56
CA LEU A 103 3.79 -5.87 14.94
C LEU A 103 2.71 -6.61 15.76
N SER A 104 1.54 -6.85 15.18
CA SER A 104 0.48 -7.62 15.84
C SER A 104 0.94 -9.03 16.17
N CYS A 105 1.53 -9.73 15.20
CA CYS A 105 2.08 -11.07 15.42
C CYS A 105 3.20 -11.07 16.47
N ALA A 106 4.09 -10.09 16.44
CA ALA A 106 5.16 -9.99 17.43
C ALA A 106 4.61 -9.78 18.85
N VAL A 107 3.59 -8.92 19.01
CA VAL A 107 2.93 -8.67 20.30
C VAL A 107 2.17 -9.90 20.80
N GLU A 108 1.56 -10.68 19.91
CA GLU A 108 0.87 -11.93 20.26
C GLU A 108 1.83 -12.99 20.85
N LEU A 109 3.09 -12.97 20.44
CA LEU A 109 4.13 -13.88 20.96
C LEU A 109 4.70 -13.46 22.32
N LEU A 110 4.48 -12.23 22.77
CA LEU A 110 4.97 -11.74 24.06
C LEU A 110 4.02 -12.18 25.19
N ASP A 111 4.58 -12.44 26.37
CA ASP A 111 3.80 -12.50 27.60
C ASP A 111 3.42 -11.08 28.06
N ILE A 112 2.47 -11.00 29.02
CA ILE A 112 1.94 -9.70 29.49
C ILE A 112 3.03 -8.88 30.20
N SER A 113 3.94 -9.52 30.94
CA SER A 113 4.98 -8.83 31.70
C SER A 113 5.98 -8.20 30.73
N SER A 114 6.41 -8.93 29.71
CA SER A 114 7.29 -8.44 28.64
C SER A 114 6.64 -7.31 27.85
N TRP A 115 5.34 -7.42 27.56
CA TRP A 115 4.60 -6.35 26.88
C TRP A 115 4.57 -5.06 27.70
N LYS A 116 4.24 -5.14 28.99
CA LYS A 116 4.27 -3.99 29.90
C LYS A 116 5.66 -3.35 29.98
N GLN A 117 6.69 -4.18 30.12
CA GLN A 117 8.07 -3.69 30.15
C GLN A 117 8.45 -2.92 28.87
N ILE A 118 8.05 -3.41 27.69
CA ILE A 118 8.27 -2.72 26.41
C ILE A 118 7.56 -1.37 26.37
N LEU A 119 6.30 -1.32 26.83
CA LEU A 119 5.55 -0.07 26.89
C LEU A 119 6.22 0.94 27.85
N ASP A 120 6.63 0.49 29.02
CA ASP A 120 7.30 1.33 30.02
C ASP A 120 8.64 1.86 29.51
N MET A 121 9.47 1.01 28.90
CA MET A 121 10.75 1.39 28.31
C MET A 121 10.60 2.34 27.13
N SER A 122 9.56 2.17 26.32
CA SER A 122 9.30 3.04 25.15
C SER A 122 8.61 4.35 25.51
N GLY A 123 8.04 4.46 26.69
CA GLY A 123 7.21 5.59 27.09
C GLY A 123 5.88 5.71 26.31
N VAL A 124 5.51 4.67 25.57
CA VAL A 124 4.30 4.67 24.72
C VAL A 124 3.12 4.10 25.52
N ARG A 125 2.01 4.83 25.51
CA ARG A 125 0.78 4.38 26.22
C ARG A 125 0.10 3.28 25.38
N GLU A 126 -0.33 2.21 26.05
CA GLU A 126 -1.04 1.08 25.42
C GLU A 126 -2.23 1.52 24.56
N ARG A 127 -3.03 2.48 25.03
CA ARG A 127 -4.14 3.05 24.27
C ARG A 127 -3.73 3.63 22.92
N PHE A 128 -2.50 4.16 22.82
CA PHE A 128 -1.97 4.70 21.57
C PHE A 128 -1.64 3.56 20.60
N VAL A 129 -0.96 2.52 21.08
CA VAL A 129 -0.65 1.32 20.29
C VAL A 129 -1.91 0.64 19.80
N SER A 130 -2.91 0.48 20.68
CA SER A 130 -4.22 -0.08 20.34
C SER A 130 -4.93 0.71 19.24
N LYS A 131 -4.88 2.04 19.31
CA LYS A 131 -5.51 2.92 18.31
C LYS A 131 -4.78 2.90 16.97
N MET A 132 -3.44 2.90 16.99
CA MET A 132 -2.62 2.99 15.77
C MET A 132 -2.51 1.64 15.03
N PHE A 133 -2.43 0.55 15.76
CA PHE A 133 -2.12 -0.76 15.20
C PHE A 133 -3.24 -1.79 15.39
N GLY A 134 -4.34 -1.41 16.03
CA GLY A 134 -5.46 -2.33 16.31
C GLY A 134 -5.14 -3.44 17.31
N ILE A 135 -4.01 -3.33 18.02
CA ILE A 135 -3.55 -4.33 18.97
C ILE A 135 -4.27 -4.13 20.29
N ARG A 136 -5.10 -5.10 20.70
CA ARG A 136 -5.74 -5.14 22.03
C ARG A 136 -5.30 -6.41 22.73
N ARG A 137 -4.68 -6.27 23.89
CA ARG A 137 -4.47 -7.38 24.81
C ARG A 137 -5.44 -7.23 25.97
N THR A 138 -6.45 -8.09 26.04
CA THR A 138 -7.32 -8.21 27.20
C THR A 138 -6.75 -9.28 28.14
N HIS A 139 -7.00 -9.11 29.42
CA HIS A 139 -6.52 -10.02 30.49
C HIS A 139 -7.05 -11.45 30.32
N ASP A 140 -8.07 -11.66 29.48
CA ASP A 140 -8.77 -12.94 29.28
C ASP A 140 -8.16 -13.83 28.18
N ASP A 141 -7.22 -13.30 27.38
CA ASP A 141 -6.58 -14.07 26.27
C ASP A 141 -5.47 -15.03 26.74
N ILE A 142 -5.28 -15.18 28.07
CA ILE A 142 -4.15 -15.90 28.67
C ILE A 142 -4.29 -17.43 28.60
N SER A 143 -5.49 -17.95 28.34
CA SER A 143 -5.73 -19.40 28.52
C SER A 143 -5.70 -20.24 27.24
N SER A 144 -5.53 -19.67 26.04
CA SER A 144 -5.74 -20.43 24.80
C SER A 144 -4.61 -20.49 23.79
N ASN A 145 -3.49 -19.77 23.98
CA ASN A 145 -2.44 -19.73 22.96
C ASN A 145 -1.04 -20.10 23.44
N ILE A 146 -0.91 -21.25 24.10
CA ILE A 146 0.37 -21.95 24.13
C ILE A 146 0.46 -22.78 22.85
N VAL A 147 0.98 -22.18 21.77
CA VAL A 147 1.38 -22.95 20.59
C VAL A 147 2.75 -23.56 20.89
N PRO A 148 2.85 -24.90 21.04
CA PRO A 148 4.13 -25.52 21.34
C PRO A 148 5.10 -25.31 20.17
N LEU A 149 6.30 -24.83 20.45
CA LEU A 149 7.38 -24.52 19.50
C LEU A 149 7.92 -25.74 18.70
N TYR A 150 7.44 -26.96 18.94
CA TYR A 150 7.92 -28.16 18.25
C TYR A 150 7.20 -28.48 16.93
N ARG A 151 6.27 -27.64 16.45
CA ARG A 151 5.63 -27.83 15.12
C ARG A 151 6.45 -27.33 13.93
N TYR A 152 7.69 -26.95 14.14
CA TYR A 152 8.55 -26.43 13.05
C TYR A 152 9.50 -27.49 12.47
N LYS A 153 9.27 -28.80 12.72
CA LYS A 153 10.16 -29.88 12.26
C LYS A 153 9.64 -30.71 11.08
N ASP A 154 8.50 -30.36 10.47
CA ASP A 154 7.95 -31.15 9.37
C ASP A 154 7.89 -30.36 8.05
N PHE A 155 9.03 -29.82 7.63
CA PHE A 155 9.27 -29.51 6.22
C PHE A 155 10.64 -30.09 5.84
N GLY A 156 10.62 -31.41 5.54
CA GLY A 156 11.59 -32.14 4.76
C GLY A 156 11.13 -32.24 3.33
#